data_c5cd14e90e9ff22162643d9bce0c8e20
#
_entry.id   c5cd14e90e9ff22162643d9bce0c8e20
#
_cell.length_a   1.000
_cell.length_b   1.000
_cell.length_c   1.000
_cell.angle_alpha   90.00
_cell.angle_beta   90.00
_cell.angle_gamma   90.00
#
_symmetry.space_group_name_H-M   'P 1'
#
loop_
_entity.id
_entity.type
_entity.pdbx_description
1 polymer ?
#
loop_
_entity_poly.entity_id
_entity_poly.type
_entity_poly.pdbx_seq_one_letter_code
_entity_poly.pdbx_strand_id
1 'polypeptide(L)'
;MSETVSYEQKQLTVNEQVERFTATFSDLRKVMGVGFKHAHQHGFSTTQFMVLGLIERAQINGEACTITSIAGHLGIDPATVVRTVDSLEKRGLVERRRSREDRRQVFVEFTDAGRAARQEAHQQFIDRIHTILLAMSAEGRASLLSGLEEFVKVGLRVQEVVDDQDSERHLSYS
;
A
#
# COMPACT_ATOMS: atom_id res chain seq x y z
N MET A 1 -39.24 18.12 33.20
CA MET A 1 -37.87 18.06 33.73
C MET A 1 -37.11 17.07 32.84
N SER A 2 -36.40 17.60 31.89
CA SER A 2 -35.60 16.79 30.93
C SER A 2 -34.18 16.76 31.44
N GLU A 3 -33.74 15.61 31.93
CA GLU A 3 -32.30 15.38 32.24
C GLU A 3 -31.52 15.29 30.93
N THR A 4 -30.80 16.35 30.65
CA THR A 4 -29.77 16.37 29.59
C THR A 4 -28.55 15.61 30.12
N VAL A 5 -28.44 14.33 29.76
CA VAL A 5 -27.25 13.56 30.05
C VAL A 5 -26.12 14.13 29.17
N SER A 6 -25.31 15.00 29.74
CA SER A 6 -24.07 15.49 29.15
C SER A 6 -23.05 14.34 29.13
N TYR A 7 -22.90 13.65 27.99
CA TYR A 7 -21.76 12.77 27.76
C TYR A 7 -20.54 13.67 27.56
N GLU A 8 -19.82 13.98 28.64
CA GLU A 8 -18.43 14.44 28.56
C GLU A 8 -17.64 13.38 27.78
N GLN A 9 -17.36 13.66 26.52
CA GLN A 9 -16.40 12.85 25.78
C GLN A 9 -15.02 13.02 26.44
N LYS A 10 -14.70 12.08 27.33
CA LYS A 10 -13.37 12.01 27.96
C LYS A 10 -12.35 11.95 26.84
N GLN A 11 -11.56 13.00 26.69
CA GLN A 11 -10.51 13.07 25.70
C GLN A 11 -9.46 12.00 26.02
N LEU A 12 -9.27 11.02 25.11
CA LEU A 12 -8.31 9.94 25.28
C LEU A 12 -6.90 10.50 25.36
N THR A 13 -6.08 9.96 26.24
CA THR A 13 -4.64 10.21 26.24
C THR A 13 -4.00 9.68 24.95
N VAL A 14 -2.80 10.17 24.59
CA VAL A 14 -2.08 9.71 23.41
C VAL A 14 -1.84 8.20 23.46
N ASN A 15 -1.53 7.62 24.63
CA ASN A 15 -1.34 6.17 24.78
C ASN A 15 -2.62 5.38 24.50
N GLU A 16 -3.76 5.83 25.05
CA GLU A 16 -5.07 5.21 24.75
C GLU A 16 -5.43 5.33 23.25
N GLN A 17 -5.05 6.44 22.61
CA GLN A 17 -5.22 6.62 21.18
C GLN A 17 -4.36 5.64 20.37
N VAL A 18 -3.10 5.41 20.77
CA VAL A 18 -2.19 4.44 20.13
C VAL A 18 -2.73 3.02 20.27
N GLU A 19 -3.20 2.62 21.45
CA GLU A 19 -3.80 1.29 21.65
C GLU A 19 -5.04 1.08 20.75
N ARG A 20 -5.92 2.08 20.74
CA ARG A 20 -7.12 2.05 19.88
C ARG A 20 -6.78 2.01 18.40
N PHE A 21 -5.79 2.81 17.97
CA PHE A 21 -5.30 2.80 16.59
C PHE A 21 -4.78 1.42 16.21
N THR A 22 -3.94 0.81 17.04
CA THR A 22 -3.31 -0.50 16.78
C THR A 22 -4.37 -1.61 16.65
N ALA A 23 -5.37 -1.61 17.55
CA ALA A 23 -6.47 -2.55 17.48
C ALA A 23 -7.30 -2.36 16.21
N THR A 24 -7.69 -1.10 15.91
CA THR A 24 -8.48 -0.75 14.71
C THR A 24 -7.72 -1.07 13.43
N PHE A 25 -6.41 -0.80 13.39
CA PHE A 25 -5.56 -1.14 12.25
C PHE A 25 -5.47 -2.65 12.01
N SER A 26 -5.41 -3.45 13.09
CA SER A 26 -5.50 -4.92 12.98
C SER A 26 -6.80 -5.39 12.35
N ASP A 27 -7.94 -4.77 12.72
CA ASP A 27 -9.24 -5.10 12.14
C ASP A 27 -9.37 -4.57 10.71
N LEU A 28 -8.84 -3.37 10.42
CA LEU A 28 -8.76 -2.85 9.05
C LEU A 28 -8.01 -3.82 8.14
N ARG A 29 -6.88 -4.40 8.61
CA ARG A 29 -6.16 -5.43 7.85
C ARG A 29 -7.05 -6.64 7.52
N LYS A 30 -7.95 -7.06 8.42
CA LYS A 30 -8.90 -8.16 8.16
C LYS A 30 -9.91 -7.75 7.09
N VAL A 31 -10.47 -6.53 7.20
CA VAL A 31 -11.42 -5.98 6.23
C VAL A 31 -10.77 -5.85 4.85
N MET A 32 -9.56 -5.29 4.79
CA MET A 32 -8.77 -5.17 3.56
C MET A 32 -8.32 -6.55 3.05
N GLY A 33 -7.95 -7.46 3.94
CA GLY A 33 -7.55 -8.84 3.60
C GLY A 33 -8.66 -9.64 2.94
N VAL A 34 -9.94 -9.34 3.21
CA VAL A 34 -11.07 -9.90 2.44
C VAL A 34 -11.10 -9.34 1.02
N GLY A 35 -10.68 -8.08 0.79
CA GLY A 35 -10.43 -7.54 -0.56
C GLY A 35 -9.28 -8.26 -1.27
N PHE A 36 -8.22 -8.64 -0.55
CA PHE A 36 -7.13 -9.49 -1.06
C PHE A 36 -7.56 -10.96 -1.25
N LYS A 37 -8.64 -11.46 -0.62
CA LYS A 37 -9.20 -12.78 -0.96
C LYS A 37 -9.71 -12.82 -2.41
N HIS A 38 -10.20 -11.71 -2.95
CA HIS A 38 -10.54 -11.65 -4.38
C HIS A 38 -9.30 -11.64 -5.26
N ALA A 39 -8.19 -10.99 -4.86
CA ALA A 39 -6.91 -11.18 -5.54
C ALA A 39 -6.47 -12.66 -5.50
N HIS A 40 -6.74 -13.39 -4.41
CA HIS A 40 -6.54 -14.84 -4.32
C HIS A 40 -7.48 -15.64 -5.24
N GLN A 41 -8.71 -15.19 -5.48
CA GLN A 41 -9.61 -15.82 -6.47
C GLN A 41 -9.07 -15.68 -7.90
N HIS A 42 -8.35 -14.58 -8.20
CA HIS A 42 -7.56 -14.43 -9.43
C HIS A 42 -6.17 -15.05 -9.33
N GLY A 43 -5.88 -15.79 -8.25
CA GLY A 43 -4.61 -16.48 -8.03
C GLY A 43 -3.43 -15.55 -7.69
N PHE A 44 -3.67 -14.35 -7.19
CA PHE A 44 -2.62 -13.44 -6.70
C PHE A 44 -2.44 -13.55 -5.18
N SER A 45 -1.18 -13.65 -4.73
CA SER A 45 -0.87 -13.34 -3.32
C SER A 45 -0.97 -11.83 -3.08
N THR A 46 -1.07 -11.43 -1.80
CA THR A 46 -1.04 -10.01 -1.41
C THR A 46 0.19 -9.30 -1.97
N THR A 47 1.37 -9.91 -1.86
CA THR A 47 2.63 -9.34 -2.38
C THR A 47 2.59 -9.20 -3.90
N GLN A 48 2.08 -10.21 -4.64
CA GLN A 48 1.93 -10.13 -6.08
C GLN A 48 1.00 -8.99 -6.49
N PHE A 49 -0.13 -8.82 -5.81
CA PHE A 49 -1.08 -7.74 -6.07
C PHE A 49 -0.45 -6.35 -5.83
N MET A 50 0.33 -6.20 -4.74
CA MET A 50 1.04 -4.96 -4.44
C MET A 50 2.13 -4.67 -5.46
N VAL A 51 2.92 -5.66 -5.87
CA VAL A 51 3.94 -5.53 -6.93
C VAL A 51 3.29 -5.08 -8.25
N LEU A 52 2.18 -5.70 -8.65
CA LEU A 52 1.45 -5.29 -9.86
C LEU A 52 0.94 -3.84 -9.75
N GLY A 53 0.50 -3.40 -8.55
CA GLY A 53 0.09 -2.01 -8.32
C GLY A 53 1.24 -1.01 -8.48
N LEU A 54 2.46 -1.36 -8.06
CA LEU A 54 3.64 -0.50 -8.23
C LEU A 54 4.08 -0.42 -9.70
N ILE A 55 4.01 -1.54 -10.44
CA ILE A 55 4.30 -1.54 -11.88
C ILE A 55 3.30 -0.62 -12.62
N GLU A 56 2.01 -0.72 -12.28
CA GLU A 56 0.95 0.14 -12.84
C GLU A 56 1.23 1.63 -12.58
N ARG A 57 1.52 1.97 -11.33
CA ARG A 57 1.83 3.35 -10.92
C ARG A 57 3.04 3.91 -11.66
N ALA A 58 4.13 3.13 -11.75
CA ALA A 58 5.33 3.54 -12.46
C ALA A 58 5.04 3.79 -13.95
N GLN A 59 4.26 2.93 -14.60
CA GLN A 59 3.86 3.12 -16.00
C GLN A 59 3.01 4.38 -16.20
N ILE A 60 2.06 4.66 -15.29
CA ILE A 60 1.24 5.87 -15.35
C ILE A 60 2.10 7.13 -15.22
N ASN A 61 3.09 7.10 -14.32
CA ASN A 61 4.00 8.23 -14.07
C ASN A 61 5.13 8.35 -15.11
N GLY A 62 5.28 7.38 -16.01
CA GLY A 62 6.43 7.33 -16.92
C GLY A 62 7.76 7.01 -16.24
N GLU A 63 7.70 6.37 -15.07
CA GLU A 63 8.85 6.01 -14.26
C GLU A 63 9.32 4.58 -14.54
N ALA A 64 10.62 4.33 -14.31
CA ALA A 64 11.18 2.99 -14.42
C ALA A 64 10.84 2.15 -13.19
N CYS A 65 10.20 1.00 -13.37
CA CYS A 65 9.93 0.05 -12.30
C CYS A 65 11.02 -1.01 -12.23
N THR A 66 11.83 -0.99 -11.17
CA THR A 66 12.93 -1.94 -10.96
C THR A 66 12.68 -2.79 -9.72
N ILE A 67 13.41 -3.92 -9.59
CA ILE A 67 13.37 -4.76 -8.38
C ILE A 67 13.69 -3.93 -7.13
N THR A 68 14.70 -3.06 -7.21
CA THR A 68 15.12 -2.21 -6.09
C THR A 68 14.06 -1.18 -5.72
N SER A 69 13.43 -0.53 -6.72
CA SER A 69 12.36 0.44 -6.44
C SER A 69 11.14 -0.23 -5.81
N ILE A 70 10.77 -1.42 -6.29
CA ILE A 70 9.66 -2.21 -5.70
C ILE A 70 9.99 -2.59 -4.25
N ALA A 71 11.21 -3.08 -3.98
CA ALA A 71 11.65 -3.48 -2.65
C ALA A 71 11.60 -2.30 -1.67
N GLY A 72 12.11 -1.13 -2.07
CA GLY A 72 12.07 0.08 -1.27
C GLY A 72 10.65 0.56 -0.96
N HIS A 73 9.74 0.56 -1.95
CA HIS A 73 8.35 0.97 -1.74
C HIS A 73 7.56 0.02 -0.82
N LEU A 74 7.85 -1.28 -0.89
CA LEU A 74 7.15 -2.27 -0.07
C LEU A 74 7.80 -2.51 1.30
N GLY A 75 9.01 -1.99 1.53
CA GLY A 75 9.79 -2.27 2.74
C GLY A 75 10.12 -3.75 2.89
N ILE A 76 10.38 -4.48 1.79
CA ILE A 76 10.68 -5.93 1.79
C ILE A 76 12.02 -6.21 1.12
N ASP A 77 12.58 -7.37 1.47
CA ASP A 77 13.85 -7.83 0.91
C ASP A 77 13.79 -7.98 -0.63
N PRO A 78 14.80 -7.48 -1.38
CA PRO A 78 14.88 -7.60 -2.84
C PRO A 78 14.77 -9.04 -3.36
N ALA A 79 15.29 -10.04 -2.64
CA ALA A 79 15.16 -11.43 -3.04
C ALA A 79 13.70 -11.93 -3.00
N THR A 80 12.89 -11.37 -2.11
CA THR A 80 11.44 -11.64 -2.07
C THR A 80 10.74 -11.02 -3.29
N VAL A 81 11.15 -9.81 -3.70
CA VAL A 81 10.64 -9.18 -4.94
C VAL A 81 11.04 -10.00 -6.16
N VAL A 82 12.30 -10.45 -6.25
CA VAL A 82 12.77 -11.32 -7.35
C VAL A 82 11.87 -12.56 -7.47
N ARG A 83 11.66 -13.30 -6.37
CA ARG A 83 10.80 -14.51 -6.38
C ARG A 83 9.35 -14.20 -6.81
N THR A 84 8.85 -13.05 -6.37
CA THR A 84 7.50 -12.60 -6.72
C THR A 84 7.40 -12.29 -8.22
N VAL A 85 8.36 -11.54 -8.76
CA VAL A 85 8.44 -11.20 -10.19
C VAL A 85 8.64 -12.46 -11.03
N ASP A 86 9.51 -13.39 -10.62
CA ASP A 86 9.71 -14.69 -11.31
C ASP A 86 8.38 -15.48 -11.40
N SER A 87 7.60 -15.47 -10.33
CA SER A 87 6.30 -16.12 -10.32
C SER A 87 5.30 -15.45 -11.25
N LEU A 88 5.28 -14.13 -11.32
CA LEU A 88 4.41 -13.37 -12.23
C LEU A 88 4.85 -13.53 -13.68
N GLU A 89 6.15 -13.55 -13.96
CA GLU A 89 6.73 -13.74 -15.28
C GLU A 89 6.44 -15.16 -15.81
N LYS A 90 6.57 -16.20 -14.99
CA LYS A 90 6.17 -17.58 -15.32
C LYS A 90 4.68 -17.71 -15.68
N ARG A 91 3.85 -16.82 -15.14
CA ARG A 91 2.42 -16.74 -15.48
C ARG A 91 2.14 -15.87 -16.70
N GLY A 92 3.16 -15.29 -17.32
CA GLY A 92 3.05 -14.42 -18.47
C GLY A 92 2.39 -13.06 -18.17
N LEU A 93 2.41 -12.60 -16.90
CA LEU A 93 1.75 -11.37 -16.48
C LEU A 93 2.68 -10.15 -16.50
N VAL A 94 3.96 -10.38 -16.32
CA VAL A 94 5.01 -9.36 -16.41
C VAL A 94 6.16 -9.88 -17.26
N GLU A 95 6.98 -8.97 -17.74
CA GLU A 95 8.24 -9.27 -18.43
C GLU A 95 9.37 -8.41 -17.89
N ARG A 96 10.60 -8.93 -17.96
CA ARG A 96 11.80 -8.18 -17.67
C ARG A 96 12.37 -7.59 -18.94
N ARG A 97 12.55 -6.27 -18.95
CA ARG A 97 13.11 -5.54 -20.07
C ARG A 97 14.39 -4.84 -19.69
N ARG A 98 15.47 -5.06 -20.43
CA ARG A 98 16.71 -4.32 -20.22
C ARG A 98 16.57 -2.90 -20.76
N SER A 99 17.07 -1.92 -19.99
CA SER A 99 17.18 -0.55 -20.46
C SER A 99 18.01 -0.47 -21.75
N ARG A 100 17.60 0.38 -22.66
CA ARG A 100 18.38 0.69 -23.87
C ARG A 100 19.51 1.65 -23.57
N GLU A 101 19.35 2.48 -22.54
CA GLU A 101 20.33 3.51 -22.15
C GLU A 101 21.38 2.95 -21.20
N ASP A 102 20.97 2.13 -20.20
CA ASP A 102 21.88 1.45 -19.27
C ASP A 102 21.52 -0.04 -19.18
N ARG A 103 22.29 -0.89 -19.84
CA ARG A 103 22.09 -2.35 -19.86
C ARG A 103 22.18 -3.03 -18.49
N ARG A 104 22.65 -2.31 -17.45
CA ARG A 104 22.69 -2.79 -16.07
C ARG A 104 21.30 -2.70 -15.42
N GLN A 105 20.43 -1.84 -15.93
CA GLN A 105 19.09 -1.68 -15.41
C GLN A 105 18.12 -2.64 -16.09
N VAL A 106 17.34 -3.34 -15.27
CA VAL A 106 16.27 -4.24 -15.68
C VAL A 106 14.98 -3.70 -15.14
N PHE A 107 14.08 -3.36 -16.06
CA PHE A 107 12.73 -2.91 -15.75
C PHE A 107 11.77 -4.09 -15.70
N VAL A 108 10.74 -3.98 -14.87
CA VAL A 108 9.62 -4.92 -14.81
C VAL A 108 8.42 -4.21 -15.41
N GLU A 109 7.87 -4.79 -16.46
CA GLU A 109 6.75 -4.21 -17.21
C GLU A 109 5.60 -5.20 -17.30
N PHE A 110 4.37 -4.70 -17.49
CA PHE A 110 3.23 -5.56 -17.78
C PHE A 110 3.28 -6.13 -19.20
N THR A 111 2.87 -7.37 -19.32
CA THR A 111 2.31 -7.89 -20.57
C THR A 111 0.86 -7.41 -20.73
N ASP A 112 0.24 -7.59 -21.92
CA ASP A 112 -1.18 -7.29 -22.09
C ASP A 112 -2.07 -8.17 -21.20
N ALA A 113 -1.72 -9.44 -21.04
CA ALA A 113 -2.40 -10.35 -20.13
C ALA A 113 -2.28 -9.88 -18.66
N GLY A 114 -1.11 -9.39 -18.27
CA GLY A 114 -0.89 -8.84 -16.95
C GLY A 114 -1.71 -7.59 -16.66
N ARG A 115 -1.82 -6.68 -17.61
CA ARG A 115 -2.68 -5.49 -17.55
C ARG A 115 -4.15 -5.87 -17.32
N ALA A 116 -4.66 -6.77 -18.14
CA ALA A 116 -6.05 -7.22 -18.04
C ALA A 116 -6.33 -7.88 -16.68
N ALA A 117 -5.48 -8.81 -16.23
CA ALA A 117 -5.63 -9.49 -14.96
C ALA A 117 -5.53 -8.53 -13.76
N ARG A 118 -4.63 -7.53 -13.83
CA ARG A 118 -4.51 -6.49 -12.80
C ARG A 118 -5.76 -5.61 -12.73
N GLN A 119 -6.26 -5.18 -13.88
CA GLN A 119 -7.46 -4.33 -13.98
C GLN A 119 -8.68 -5.04 -13.40
N GLU A 120 -8.88 -6.31 -13.70
CA GLU A 120 -9.99 -7.10 -13.17
C GLU A 120 -9.90 -7.24 -11.65
N ALA A 121 -8.72 -7.62 -11.13
CA ALA A 121 -8.50 -7.76 -9.69
C ALA A 121 -8.63 -6.41 -8.95
N HIS A 122 -8.19 -5.30 -9.59
CA HIS A 122 -8.32 -3.96 -9.02
C HIS A 122 -9.77 -3.50 -8.98
N GLN A 123 -10.56 -3.75 -10.02
CA GLN A 123 -11.96 -3.36 -10.05
C GLN A 123 -12.75 -3.99 -8.92
N GLN A 124 -12.56 -5.27 -8.65
CA GLN A 124 -13.23 -5.94 -7.53
C GLN A 124 -12.83 -5.36 -6.17
N PHE A 125 -11.56 -4.96 -6.00
CA PHE A 125 -11.13 -4.25 -4.80
C PHE A 125 -11.83 -2.89 -4.66
N ILE A 126 -11.91 -2.10 -5.74
CA ILE A 126 -12.60 -0.81 -5.77
C ILE A 126 -14.09 -0.98 -5.47
N ASP A 127 -14.78 -1.94 -6.08
CA ASP A 127 -16.21 -2.20 -5.86
C ASP A 127 -16.50 -2.52 -4.38
N ARG A 128 -15.59 -3.25 -3.73
CA ARG A 128 -15.72 -3.53 -2.31
C ARG A 128 -15.53 -2.28 -1.45
N ILE A 129 -14.49 -1.47 -1.70
CA ILE A 129 -14.29 -0.20 -0.98
C ILE A 129 -15.49 0.72 -1.19
N HIS A 130 -15.99 0.81 -2.42
CA HIS A 130 -17.19 1.57 -2.75
C HIS A 130 -18.41 1.11 -1.91
N THR A 131 -18.64 -0.21 -1.81
CA THR A 131 -19.72 -0.78 -1.00
C THR A 131 -19.60 -0.39 0.47
N ILE A 132 -18.38 -0.47 1.03
CA ILE A 132 -18.12 -0.09 2.42
C ILE A 132 -18.38 1.41 2.62
N LEU A 133 -17.82 2.25 1.75
CA LEU A 133 -17.99 3.70 1.85
C LEU A 133 -19.46 4.12 1.69
N LEU A 134 -20.25 3.48 0.83
CA LEU A 134 -21.67 3.74 0.70
C LEU A 134 -22.47 3.38 1.96
N ALA A 135 -22.06 2.34 2.67
CA ALA A 135 -22.71 1.93 3.92
C ALA A 135 -22.38 2.85 5.11
N MET A 136 -21.34 3.68 5.01
CA MET A 136 -20.97 4.66 6.03
C MET A 136 -21.85 5.92 5.93
N SER A 137 -21.99 6.65 7.06
CA SER A 137 -22.54 8.01 7.04
C SER A 137 -21.65 8.97 6.26
N ALA A 138 -22.21 10.05 5.72
CA ALA A 138 -21.43 11.07 5.01
C ALA A 138 -20.33 11.69 5.88
N GLU A 139 -20.67 11.96 7.16
CA GLU A 139 -19.71 12.48 8.14
C GLU A 139 -18.58 11.47 8.44
N GLY A 140 -18.93 10.18 8.63
CA GLY A 140 -17.97 9.11 8.86
C GLY A 140 -17.01 8.93 7.69
N ARG A 141 -17.48 9.03 6.43
CA ARG A 141 -16.61 9.00 5.24
C ARG A 141 -15.64 10.18 5.21
N ALA A 142 -16.15 11.40 5.44
CA ALA A 142 -15.32 12.61 5.44
C ALA A 142 -14.24 12.54 6.52
N SER A 143 -14.61 12.12 7.74
CA SER A 143 -13.66 11.97 8.85
C SER A 143 -12.62 10.90 8.57
N LEU A 144 -12.99 9.76 7.99
CA LEU A 144 -12.08 8.69 7.61
C LEU A 144 -11.05 9.18 6.58
N LEU A 145 -11.51 9.81 5.51
CA LEU A 145 -10.64 10.27 4.42
C LEU A 145 -9.67 11.34 4.92
N SER A 146 -10.18 12.37 5.60
CA SER A 146 -9.35 13.45 6.15
C SER A 146 -8.31 12.93 7.16
N GLY A 147 -8.72 12.00 8.06
CA GLY A 147 -7.81 11.41 9.04
C GLY A 147 -6.72 10.54 8.40
N LEU A 148 -7.05 9.77 7.36
CA LEU A 148 -6.07 8.98 6.62
C LEU A 148 -5.08 9.85 5.85
N GLU A 149 -5.56 10.91 5.19
CA GLU A 149 -4.71 11.87 4.46
C GLU A 149 -3.72 12.56 5.40
N GLU A 150 -4.20 13.02 6.55
CA GLU A 150 -3.35 13.65 7.58
C GLU A 150 -2.34 12.65 8.14
N PHE A 151 -2.77 11.43 8.49
CA PHE A 151 -1.89 10.39 9.00
C PHE A 151 -0.76 10.04 8.02
N VAL A 152 -1.07 9.86 6.74
CA VAL A 152 -0.06 9.59 5.70
C VAL A 152 0.89 10.77 5.55
N LYS A 153 0.37 12.00 5.48
CA LYS A 153 1.18 13.21 5.33
C LYS A 153 2.14 13.42 6.49
N VAL A 154 1.70 13.14 7.72
CA VAL A 154 2.56 13.25 8.92
C VAL A 154 3.56 12.11 8.96
N GLY A 155 3.13 10.87 8.69
CA GLY A 155 3.97 9.69 8.69
C GLY A 155 5.15 9.79 7.71
N LEU A 156 4.91 10.27 6.49
CA LEU A 156 5.98 10.48 5.51
C LEU A 156 7.02 11.49 6.00
N ARG A 157 6.59 12.61 6.61
CA ARG A 157 7.53 13.60 7.19
C ARG A 157 8.34 13.04 8.36
N VAL A 158 7.74 12.23 9.22
CA VAL A 158 8.44 11.58 10.33
C VAL A 158 9.48 10.61 9.80
N GLN A 159 9.16 9.86 8.73
CA GLN A 159 10.10 8.93 8.11
C GLN A 159 11.31 9.64 7.50
N GLU A 160 11.12 10.75 6.78
CA GLU A 160 12.21 11.56 6.22
C GLU A 160 13.20 11.99 7.30
N VAL A 161 12.72 12.44 8.47
CA VAL A 161 13.57 12.86 9.59
C VAL A 161 14.37 11.69 10.18
N VAL A 162 13.78 10.50 10.26
CA VAL A 162 14.46 9.30 10.77
C VAL A 162 15.56 8.85 9.80
N ASP A 163 15.26 8.82 8.50
CA ASP A 163 16.22 8.41 7.47
C ASP A 163 17.43 9.35 7.39
N ASP A 164 17.21 10.67 7.57
CA ASP A 164 18.30 11.67 7.65
C ASP A 164 19.19 11.44 8.88
N GLN A 165 18.62 11.18 10.04
CA GLN A 165 19.39 10.91 11.27
C GLN A 165 20.21 9.62 11.18
N ASP A 166 19.69 8.57 10.56
CA ASP A 166 20.41 7.32 10.37
C ASP A 166 21.55 7.49 9.35
N SER A 167 21.35 8.29 8.32
CA SER A 167 22.38 8.64 7.34
C SER A 167 23.55 9.41 7.97
N GLU A 168 23.27 10.37 8.85
CA GLU A 168 24.31 11.14 9.58
C GLU A 168 25.09 10.25 10.57
N ARG A 169 24.41 9.29 11.23
CA ARG A 169 25.08 8.33 12.13
C ARG A 169 26.06 7.44 11.37
N HIS A 170 25.70 6.95 10.19
CA HIS A 170 26.59 6.13 9.37
C HIS A 170 27.83 6.89 8.87
N LEU A 171 27.71 8.18 8.59
CA LEU A 171 28.84 9.03 8.18
C LEU A 171 29.80 9.36 9.34
N SER A 172 29.34 9.32 10.60
CA SER A 172 30.17 9.63 11.78
C SER A 172 31.02 8.45 12.26
N TYR A 173 30.83 7.24 11.73
CA TYR A 173 31.60 6.03 12.09
C TYR A 173 32.55 5.57 10.96
N SER A 174 32.68 6.34 9.87
CA SER A 174 33.63 6.10 8.76
C SER A 174 34.80 7.02 8.81
#